data_b5370ef5b016947a40612b17605d695e
#
_entry.id   b5370ef5b016947a40612b17605d695e
#
_cell.length_a   1.000
_cell.length_b   1.000
_cell.length_c   1.000
_cell.angle_alpha   90.00
_cell.angle_beta   90.00
_cell.angle_gamma   90.00
#
_symmetry.space_group_name_H-M   'P 1'
#
loop_
_entity.id
_entity.type
_entity.pdbx_description
1 polymer ?
#
loop_
_entity_poly.entity_id
_entity_poly.type
_entity_poly.pdbx_seq_one_letter_code
_entity_poly.pdbx_strand_id
1 'polypeptide(L)'
;MAAAARILNSVGKLGLGVAVVGGVVSTALYNVEGGHRAVIFDRFNGVQEHVVGEGTHFLIPWVQRPIIFDCRARPRNVPVVTGSKDLQNVSITLRILFRPLAAQLPKIYTNIGEDYDERVLPSITMEVLKAVVARFDAEELITQREIVSQQVSSDLMERAATFGMILDDVSLTHLAFGKEFTQAVEAKQVAQQDAERARFIVEKAEQQKKASVITAEGDSKAALLISQALEEAGDGLVELRKIEAAEDIAMQLSRSRNVIYLPSGQPALLQLPS
;
A
#
# COMPACT_ATOMS: atom_id res chain seq x y z
N MET A 1 -7.97 23.94 82.93
CA MET A 1 -8.11 24.54 81.57
C MET A 1 -6.79 24.73 80.83
N ALA A 2 -5.70 25.14 81.48
CA ALA A 2 -4.40 25.37 80.79
C ALA A 2 -3.68 24.09 80.28
N ALA A 3 -3.90 22.93 80.85
CA ALA A 3 -3.29 21.67 80.39
C ALA A 3 -3.92 21.13 79.07
N ALA A 4 -5.26 21.25 78.95
CA ALA A 4 -5.97 20.83 77.74
C ALA A 4 -5.60 21.69 76.54
N ALA A 5 -5.41 23.00 76.72
CA ALA A 5 -4.98 23.92 75.66
C ALA A 5 -3.53 23.63 75.18
N ARG A 6 -2.61 23.18 76.06
CA ARG A 6 -1.26 22.76 75.68
C ARG A 6 -1.26 21.46 74.87
N ILE A 7 -2.09 20.49 75.28
CA ILE A 7 -2.23 19.22 74.53
C ILE A 7 -2.83 19.44 73.16
N LEU A 8 -3.88 20.29 73.07
CA LEU A 8 -4.51 20.62 71.82
C LEU A 8 -3.56 21.35 70.85
N ASN A 9 -2.71 22.23 71.38
CA ASN A 9 -1.72 22.96 70.62
C ASN A 9 -0.56 22.08 70.13
N SER A 10 -0.16 21.09 70.94
CA SER A 10 0.87 20.10 70.54
C SER A 10 0.32 19.11 69.47
N VAL A 11 -0.91 18.66 69.59
CA VAL A 11 -1.59 17.82 68.59
C VAL A 11 -1.79 18.59 67.27
N GLY A 12 -2.19 19.90 67.35
CA GLY A 12 -2.30 20.74 66.19
C GLY A 12 -0.95 20.93 65.44
N LYS A 13 0.15 21.15 66.17
CA LYS A 13 1.50 21.24 65.60
C LYS A 13 1.99 19.92 64.95
N LEU A 14 1.70 18.78 65.63
CA LEU A 14 1.97 17.48 65.06
C LEU A 14 1.15 17.20 63.80
N GLY A 15 -0.13 17.53 63.82
CA GLY A 15 -0.99 17.41 62.61
C GLY A 15 -0.53 18.26 61.45
N LEU A 16 -0.10 19.50 61.72
CA LEU A 16 0.46 20.38 60.72
C LEU A 16 1.81 19.88 60.17
N GLY A 17 2.66 19.34 61.04
CA GLY A 17 3.92 18.70 60.63
C GLY A 17 3.67 17.48 59.70
N VAL A 18 2.77 16.60 60.05
CA VAL A 18 2.40 15.44 59.22
C VAL A 18 1.80 15.88 57.87
N ALA A 19 0.97 16.91 57.87
CA ALA A 19 0.39 17.45 56.62
C ALA A 19 1.45 18.06 55.68
N VAL A 20 2.43 18.78 56.26
CA VAL A 20 3.54 19.36 55.47
C VAL A 20 4.45 18.24 54.93
N VAL A 21 4.81 17.27 55.73
CA VAL A 21 5.62 16.13 55.29
C VAL A 21 4.90 15.29 54.28
N GLY A 22 3.60 15.01 54.46
CA GLY A 22 2.77 14.32 53.49
C GLY A 22 2.65 15.06 52.16
N GLY A 23 2.50 16.39 52.21
CA GLY A 23 2.48 17.25 51.01
C GLY A 23 3.80 17.26 50.26
N VAL A 24 4.92 17.30 50.96
CA VAL A 24 6.26 17.22 50.33
C VAL A 24 6.51 15.86 49.71
N VAL A 25 6.16 14.76 50.41
CA VAL A 25 6.30 13.39 49.88
C VAL A 25 5.43 13.18 48.64
N SER A 26 4.19 13.68 48.66
CA SER A 26 3.30 13.52 47.49
C SER A 26 3.78 14.30 46.23
N THR A 27 4.46 15.44 46.46
CA THR A 27 5.05 16.25 45.38
C THR A 27 6.42 15.72 44.92
N ALA A 28 7.09 14.93 45.75
CA ALA A 28 8.38 14.34 45.44
C ALA A 28 8.29 13.01 44.67
N LEU A 29 7.11 12.42 44.62
CA LEU A 29 6.85 11.20 43.87
C LEU A 29 6.27 11.53 42.49
N TYR A 30 6.88 10.93 41.46
CA TYR A 30 6.32 10.96 40.12
C TYR A 30 6.28 9.55 39.54
N ASN A 31 5.29 9.30 38.69
CA ASN A 31 5.10 8.01 38.07
C ASN A 31 5.40 8.13 36.54
N VAL A 32 6.20 7.17 36.06
CA VAL A 32 6.48 7.00 34.64
C VAL A 32 5.70 5.78 34.17
N GLU A 33 4.77 5.99 33.25
CA GLU A 33 3.95 4.92 32.71
C GLU A 33 4.76 3.94 31.85
N GLY A 34 4.23 2.72 31.66
CA GLY A 34 4.85 1.71 30.82
C GLY A 34 5.04 2.21 29.38
N GLY A 35 6.24 2.00 28.81
CA GLY A 35 6.61 2.50 27.47
C GLY A 35 7.05 3.95 27.43
N HIS A 36 7.02 4.67 28.56
CA HIS A 36 7.57 6.01 28.69
C HIS A 36 8.95 5.97 29.37
N ARG A 37 9.73 7.00 29.13
CA ARG A 37 11.01 7.25 29.80
C ARG A 37 11.05 8.68 30.28
N ALA A 38 11.67 8.92 31.43
CA ALA A 38 11.80 10.26 31.96
C ALA A 38 13.25 10.73 31.91
N VAL A 39 13.45 11.96 31.48
CA VAL A 39 14.71 12.69 31.58
C VAL A 39 14.55 13.73 32.67
N ILE A 40 15.48 13.78 33.62
CA ILE A 40 15.43 14.71 34.73
C ILE A 40 16.19 15.97 34.35
N PHE A 41 15.53 17.10 34.40
CA PHE A 41 16.13 18.40 34.31
C PHE A 41 16.34 18.99 35.70
N ASP A 42 17.58 19.22 36.07
CA ASP A 42 17.98 19.83 37.31
C ASP A 42 18.33 21.31 37.07
N ARG A 43 17.82 22.21 37.90
CA ARG A 43 18.07 23.65 37.75
C ARG A 43 19.53 24.06 38.00
N PHE A 44 20.29 23.26 38.72
CA PHE A 44 21.69 23.52 39.05
C PHE A 44 22.66 22.82 38.07
N ASN A 45 22.41 21.56 37.79
CA ASN A 45 23.30 20.72 37.00
C ASN A 45 22.85 20.56 35.53
N GLY A 46 21.68 21.08 35.18
CA GLY A 46 21.15 20.93 33.83
C GLY A 46 20.49 19.57 33.58
N VAL A 47 20.56 19.09 32.36
CA VAL A 47 19.98 17.81 31.96
C VAL A 47 20.85 16.66 32.44
N GLN A 48 20.27 15.72 33.21
CA GLN A 48 20.98 14.54 33.63
C GLN A 48 21.10 13.54 32.49
N GLU A 49 22.27 12.93 32.33
CA GLU A 49 22.51 11.91 31.29
C GLU A 49 21.78 10.59 31.57
N HIS A 50 21.37 10.37 32.83
CA HIS A 50 20.66 9.16 33.22
C HIS A 50 19.19 9.24 32.86
N VAL A 51 18.74 8.27 32.07
CA VAL A 51 17.31 8.12 31.69
C VAL A 51 16.62 7.21 32.72
N VAL A 52 15.56 7.71 33.32
CA VAL A 52 14.77 6.99 34.31
C VAL A 52 13.76 6.10 33.58
N GLY A 53 13.70 4.82 34.01
CA GLY A 53 12.77 3.83 33.48
C GLY A 53 11.34 4.02 33.96
N GLU A 54 10.49 3.08 33.57
CA GLU A 54 9.11 2.99 34.03
C GLU A 54 9.02 2.66 35.52
N GLY A 55 7.99 3.17 36.18
CA GLY A 55 7.75 2.99 37.60
C GLY A 55 7.65 4.30 38.38
N THR A 56 7.58 4.19 39.71
CA THR A 56 7.49 5.34 40.61
C THR A 56 8.89 5.74 41.08
N HIS A 57 9.25 6.99 40.90
CA HIS A 57 10.56 7.54 41.24
C HIS A 57 10.44 8.76 42.13
N PHE A 58 11.52 9.06 42.83
CA PHE A 58 11.64 10.25 43.69
C PHE A 58 12.33 11.39 42.91
N LEU A 59 11.84 12.60 43.10
CA LEU A 59 12.47 13.82 42.64
C LEU A 59 12.56 14.82 43.80
N ILE A 60 13.47 15.77 43.68
CA ILE A 60 13.56 16.88 44.64
C ILE A 60 12.63 17.99 44.13
N PRO A 61 11.48 18.25 44.84
CA PRO A 61 10.54 19.29 44.42
C PRO A 61 11.27 20.65 44.32
N TRP A 62 10.85 21.46 43.33
CA TRP A 62 11.37 22.79 42.98
C TRP A 62 12.76 22.82 42.34
N VAL A 63 13.62 21.82 42.53
CA VAL A 63 14.97 21.73 41.94
C VAL A 63 14.93 20.90 40.66
N GLN A 64 14.24 19.77 40.68
CA GLN A 64 14.20 18.82 39.58
C GLN A 64 12.83 18.82 38.92
N ARG A 65 12.82 18.71 37.57
CA ARG A 65 11.61 18.55 36.77
C ARG A 65 11.77 17.31 35.88
N PRO A 66 10.87 16.32 35.97
CA PRO A 66 10.87 15.18 35.08
C PRO A 66 10.20 15.57 33.75
N ILE A 67 10.82 15.19 32.67
CA ILE A 67 10.28 15.34 31.30
C ILE A 67 10.05 13.93 30.77
N ILE A 68 8.80 13.61 30.49
CA ILE A 68 8.36 12.28 30.11
C ILE A 68 8.29 12.17 28.60
N PHE A 69 9.05 11.26 28.01
CA PHE A 69 9.04 10.94 26.61
C PHE A 69 8.36 9.60 26.36
N ASP A 70 7.49 9.54 25.35
CA ASP A 70 6.92 8.29 24.86
C ASP A 70 7.94 7.61 23.93
N CYS A 71 8.36 6.40 24.28
CA CYS A 71 9.31 5.59 23.52
C CYS A 71 8.65 4.52 22.66
N ARG A 72 7.32 4.52 22.56
CA ARG A 72 6.57 3.63 21.68
C ARG A 72 6.70 4.08 20.23
N ALA A 73 6.59 3.12 19.33
CA ALA A 73 6.54 3.44 17.91
C ALA A 73 5.25 4.21 17.55
N ARG A 74 5.40 5.40 16.97
CA ARG A 74 4.29 6.27 16.58
C ARG A 74 4.32 6.51 15.08
N PRO A 75 3.16 6.41 14.41
CA PRO A 75 3.06 6.78 13.01
C PRO A 75 2.93 8.30 12.84
N ARG A 76 3.65 8.86 11.89
CA ARG A 76 3.50 10.25 11.45
C ARG A 76 3.41 10.32 9.95
N ASN A 77 2.45 11.09 9.44
CA ASN A 77 2.32 11.37 8.02
C ASN A 77 2.90 12.75 7.75
N VAL A 78 3.83 12.82 6.79
CA VAL A 78 4.47 14.07 6.38
C VAL A 78 4.16 14.30 4.91
N PRO A 79 3.27 15.25 4.58
CA PRO A 79 3.04 15.67 3.21
C PRO A 79 4.16 16.61 2.76
N VAL A 80 4.74 16.35 1.61
CA VAL A 80 5.82 17.15 1.00
C VAL A 80 5.50 17.40 -0.47
N VAL A 81 5.69 18.63 -0.92
CA VAL A 81 5.63 18.97 -2.34
C VAL A 81 7.06 19.23 -2.83
N THR A 82 7.46 18.54 -3.88
CA THR A 82 8.80 18.63 -4.45
C THR A 82 8.75 18.58 -5.98
N GLY A 83 9.81 19.05 -6.64
CA GLY A 83 9.97 18.90 -8.08
C GLY A 83 10.72 17.62 -8.44
N SER A 84 10.25 16.90 -9.47
CA SER A 84 11.00 15.83 -10.10
C SER A 84 12.13 16.36 -10.96
N LYS A 85 12.98 15.49 -11.51
CA LYS A 85 14.04 15.84 -12.45
C LYS A 85 13.50 16.57 -13.69
N ASP A 86 12.29 16.23 -14.14
CA ASP A 86 11.57 16.88 -15.24
C ASP A 86 10.89 18.20 -14.86
N LEU A 87 11.22 18.76 -13.70
CA LEU A 87 10.61 19.98 -13.15
C LEU A 87 9.10 19.90 -12.92
N GLN A 88 8.54 18.68 -12.80
CA GLN A 88 7.15 18.49 -12.46
C GLN A 88 6.94 18.55 -10.95
N ASN A 89 5.91 19.28 -10.52
CA ASN A 89 5.51 19.32 -9.13
C ASN A 89 4.84 18.01 -8.71
N VAL A 90 5.43 17.34 -7.72
CA VAL A 90 4.95 16.08 -7.17
C VAL A 90 4.59 16.28 -5.69
N SER A 91 3.37 15.93 -5.33
CA SER A 91 2.93 15.90 -3.93
C SER A 91 3.06 14.47 -3.41
N ILE A 92 3.90 14.29 -2.41
CA ILE A 92 4.22 12.99 -1.83
C ILE A 92 3.88 13.02 -0.35
N THR A 93 3.18 12.01 0.14
CA THR A 93 2.95 11.83 1.58
C THR A 93 3.72 10.60 2.05
N LEU A 94 4.66 10.80 2.98
CA LEU A 94 5.32 9.71 3.66
C LEU A 94 4.61 9.38 4.95
N ARG A 95 4.45 8.09 5.20
CA ARG A 95 4.11 7.55 6.51
C ARG A 95 5.39 6.99 7.14
N ILE A 96 5.74 7.55 8.29
CA ILE A 96 6.95 7.19 9.04
C ILE A 96 6.53 6.62 10.37
N LEU A 97 6.99 5.43 10.70
CA LEU A 97 6.87 4.83 12.02
C LEU A 97 8.19 5.03 12.74
N PHE A 98 8.18 5.82 13.81
CA PHE A 98 9.40 6.22 14.49
C PHE A 98 9.28 6.05 16.00
N ARG A 99 10.43 5.92 16.64
CA ARG A 99 10.59 5.97 18.10
C ARG A 99 11.92 6.60 18.45
N PRO A 100 12.02 7.33 19.58
CA PRO A 100 13.28 7.86 20.06
C PRO A 100 14.15 6.74 20.67
N LEU A 101 15.47 6.88 20.51
CA LEU A 101 16.42 5.99 21.18
C LEU A 101 16.54 6.40 22.64
N ALA A 102 16.13 5.52 23.57
CA ALA A 102 16.11 5.81 25.00
C ALA A 102 17.45 6.35 25.54
N ALA A 103 18.57 5.80 25.07
CA ALA A 103 19.90 6.23 25.51
C ALA A 103 20.27 7.66 25.05
N GLN A 104 19.63 8.18 24.02
CA GLN A 104 19.92 9.50 23.45
C GLN A 104 18.89 10.58 23.82
N LEU A 105 17.86 10.23 24.60
CA LEU A 105 16.85 11.18 25.06
C LEU A 105 17.40 12.46 25.72
N PRO A 106 18.43 12.41 26.59
CA PRO A 106 19.02 13.62 27.15
C PRO A 106 19.61 14.55 26.09
N LYS A 107 20.25 13.98 25.06
CA LYS A 107 20.81 14.76 23.94
C LYS A 107 19.71 15.34 23.05
N ILE A 108 18.65 14.56 22.78
CA ILE A 108 17.49 15.03 22.02
C ILE A 108 16.86 16.21 22.74
N TYR A 109 16.63 16.08 24.04
CA TYR A 109 16.07 17.18 24.84
C TYR A 109 16.94 18.44 24.84
N THR A 110 18.25 18.28 25.00
CA THR A 110 19.19 19.42 25.06
C THR A 110 19.31 20.14 23.73
N ASN A 111 19.32 19.41 22.60
CA ASN A 111 19.60 19.99 21.29
C ASN A 111 18.33 20.43 20.56
N ILE A 112 17.22 19.73 20.75
CA ILE A 112 16.01 19.91 19.94
C ILE A 112 14.83 20.37 20.82
N GLY A 113 14.68 19.76 22.00
CA GLY A 113 13.59 20.02 22.93
C GLY A 113 12.59 18.86 23.00
N GLU A 114 11.45 19.16 23.60
CA GLU A 114 10.37 18.18 23.83
C GLU A 114 9.66 17.81 22.51
N ASP A 115 9.50 18.81 21.61
CA ASP A 115 8.79 18.68 20.33
C ASP A 115 9.71 18.20 19.19
N TYR A 116 10.60 17.25 19.45
CA TYR A 116 11.58 16.77 18.48
C TYR A 116 10.93 16.17 17.22
N ASP A 117 9.78 15.52 17.36
CA ASP A 117 9.04 14.89 16.27
C ASP A 117 8.37 15.91 15.33
N GLU A 118 7.93 17.05 15.85
CA GLU A 118 7.30 18.10 15.03
C GLU A 118 8.31 18.96 14.28
N ARG A 119 9.50 19.10 14.80
CA ARG A 119 10.53 19.96 14.23
C ARG A 119 11.48 19.23 13.30
N VAL A 120 11.98 18.07 13.75
CA VAL A 120 13.08 17.38 13.05
C VAL A 120 12.56 16.46 11.97
N LEU A 121 11.53 15.65 12.23
CA LEU A 121 11.02 14.70 11.24
C LEU A 121 10.56 15.34 9.93
N PRO A 122 9.75 16.42 9.93
CA PRO A 122 9.36 17.05 8.67
C PRO A 122 10.55 17.65 7.93
N SER A 123 11.50 18.24 8.66
CA SER A 123 12.69 18.88 8.06
C SER A 123 13.57 17.85 7.35
N ILE A 124 13.93 16.76 8.03
CA ILE A 124 14.74 15.67 7.46
C ILE A 124 14.01 15.02 6.29
N THR A 125 12.72 14.71 6.48
CA THR A 125 11.90 14.10 5.44
C THR A 125 11.85 14.94 4.18
N MET A 126 11.68 16.24 4.34
CA MET A 126 11.66 17.19 3.21
C MET A 126 13.03 17.26 2.51
N GLU A 127 14.12 17.28 3.26
CA GLU A 127 15.48 17.28 2.73
C GLU A 127 15.76 16.01 1.91
N VAL A 128 15.53 14.84 2.51
CA VAL A 128 15.81 13.54 1.87
C VAL A 128 14.89 13.34 0.65
N LEU A 129 13.59 13.62 0.78
CA LEU A 129 12.67 13.51 -0.34
C LEU A 129 13.07 14.40 -1.51
N LYS A 130 13.42 15.64 -1.26
CA LYS A 130 13.88 16.55 -2.32
C LYS A 130 15.14 16.02 -3.00
N ALA A 131 16.09 15.49 -2.22
CA ALA A 131 17.34 14.97 -2.75
C ALA A 131 17.13 13.71 -3.59
N VAL A 132 16.25 12.80 -3.17
CA VAL A 132 15.98 11.55 -3.89
C VAL A 132 15.11 11.82 -5.11
N VAL A 133 13.97 12.51 -4.95
CA VAL A 133 13.00 12.72 -6.03
C VAL A 133 13.61 13.55 -7.19
N ALA A 134 14.52 14.47 -6.90
CA ALA A 134 15.23 15.23 -7.94
C ALA A 134 16.14 14.37 -8.84
N ARG A 135 16.40 13.10 -8.50
CA ARG A 135 17.20 12.18 -9.33
C ARG A 135 16.34 11.38 -10.31
N PHE A 136 15.03 11.28 -10.08
CA PHE A 136 14.09 10.47 -10.85
C PHE A 136 13.19 11.33 -11.72
N ASP A 137 12.87 10.83 -12.90
CA ASP A 137 11.84 11.41 -13.74
C ASP A 137 10.44 11.10 -13.19
N ALA A 138 9.43 11.91 -13.51
CA ALA A 138 8.07 11.72 -12.99
C ALA A 138 7.46 10.36 -13.41
N GLU A 139 7.79 9.85 -14.59
CA GLU A 139 7.37 8.53 -15.07
C GLU A 139 8.06 7.39 -14.30
N GLU A 140 9.34 7.58 -13.93
CA GLU A 140 10.09 6.60 -13.12
C GLU A 140 9.56 6.51 -11.69
N LEU A 141 9.10 7.62 -11.12
CA LEU A 141 8.47 7.64 -9.78
C LEU A 141 7.19 6.79 -9.74
N ILE A 142 6.50 6.61 -10.87
CA ILE A 142 5.32 5.76 -10.98
C ILE A 142 5.72 4.31 -11.19
N THR A 143 6.60 4.05 -12.16
CA THR A 143 6.98 2.69 -12.59
C THR A 143 7.93 2.00 -11.62
N GLN A 144 8.85 2.77 -11.00
CA GLN A 144 9.88 2.25 -10.09
C GLN A 144 9.65 2.70 -8.64
N ARG A 145 8.39 2.86 -8.25
CA ARG A 145 7.99 3.35 -6.93
C ARG A 145 8.66 2.61 -5.77
N GLU A 146 8.86 1.30 -5.92
CA GLU A 146 9.45 0.46 -4.88
C GLU A 146 10.94 0.79 -4.66
N ILE A 147 11.69 0.99 -5.74
CA ILE A 147 13.11 1.38 -5.67
C ILE A 147 13.26 2.74 -5.01
N VAL A 148 12.43 3.70 -5.43
CA VAL A 148 12.43 5.05 -4.83
C VAL A 148 12.07 4.99 -3.34
N SER A 149 11.06 4.21 -2.96
CA SER A 149 10.67 4.03 -1.56
C SER A 149 11.80 3.43 -0.73
N GLN A 150 12.50 2.44 -1.25
CA GLN A 150 13.63 1.81 -0.57
C GLN A 150 14.81 2.77 -0.41
N GLN A 151 15.12 3.56 -1.43
CA GLN A 151 16.19 4.57 -1.37
C GLN A 151 15.85 5.67 -0.34
N VAL A 152 14.61 6.19 -0.38
CA VAL A 152 14.13 7.17 0.60
C VAL A 152 14.19 6.60 2.01
N SER A 153 13.76 5.37 2.21
CA SER A 153 13.79 4.70 3.52
C SER A 153 15.21 4.58 4.05
N SER A 154 16.16 4.14 3.21
CA SER A 154 17.58 3.99 3.59
C SER A 154 18.20 5.34 3.97
N ASP A 155 18.06 6.34 3.11
CA ASP A 155 18.63 7.67 3.33
C ASP A 155 18.01 8.36 4.56
N LEU A 156 16.69 8.15 4.77
CA LEU A 156 15.98 8.73 5.92
C LEU A 156 16.36 8.04 7.23
N MET A 157 16.55 6.72 7.24
CA MET A 157 17.00 5.97 8.42
C MET A 157 18.40 6.42 8.84
N GLU A 158 19.33 6.57 7.91
CA GLU A 158 20.68 7.05 8.18
C GLU A 158 20.67 8.47 8.78
N ARG A 159 19.86 9.34 8.18
CA ARG A 159 19.76 10.74 8.64
C ARG A 159 19.08 10.83 10.00
N ALA A 160 18.01 10.08 10.25
CA ALA A 160 17.31 10.07 11.54
C ALA A 160 18.16 9.53 12.69
N ALA A 161 19.01 8.55 12.42
CA ALA A 161 19.93 7.99 13.40
C ALA A 161 20.89 9.06 13.96
N THR A 162 21.30 10.03 13.15
CA THR A 162 22.14 11.15 13.57
C THR A 162 21.47 12.03 14.66
N PHE A 163 20.14 12.10 14.64
CA PHE A 163 19.33 12.83 15.62
C PHE A 163 18.82 11.96 16.78
N GLY A 164 19.25 10.71 16.84
CA GLY A 164 18.87 9.79 17.93
C GLY A 164 17.48 9.19 17.80
N MET A 165 16.91 9.17 16.59
CA MET A 165 15.65 8.55 16.29
C MET A 165 15.85 7.25 15.52
N ILE A 166 15.05 6.24 15.86
CA ILE A 166 14.97 4.97 15.11
C ILE A 166 13.70 5.04 14.29
N LEU A 167 13.82 4.77 13.00
CA LEU A 167 12.70 4.60 12.10
C LEU A 167 12.48 3.10 11.91
N ASP A 168 11.32 2.61 12.34
CA ASP A 168 10.96 1.20 12.23
C ASP A 168 10.40 0.89 10.84
N ASP A 169 9.63 1.82 10.24
CA ASP A 169 9.09 1.69 8.88
C ASP A 169 8.93 3.06 8.22
N VAL A 170 9.17 3.10 6.91
CA VAL A 170 8.98 4.28 6.07
C VAL A 170 8.29 3.87 4.79
N SER A 171 7.11 4.37 4.53
CA SER A 171 6.34 4.03 3.34
C SER A 171 5.77 5.24 2.63
N LEU A 172 5.82 5.22 1.30
CA LEU A 172 5.17 6.19 0.42
C LEU A 172 3.68 5.86 0.34
N THR A 173 2.81 6.68 0.94
CA THR A 173 1.36 6.42 0.97
C THR A 173 0.64 7.06 -0.20
N HIS A 174 0.93 8.30 -0.51
CA HIS A 174 0.26 9.06 -1.55
C HIS A 174 1.28 9.72 -2.47
N LEU A 175 1.05 9.60 -3.78
CA LEU A 175 1.85 10.22 -4.83
C LEU A 175 0.88 10.85 -5.82
N ALA A 176 0.89 12.18 -5.90
CA ALA A 176 0.03 12.93 -6.81
C ALA A 176 0.85 13.89 -7.66
N PHE A 177 0.54 13.91 -8.94
CA PHE A 177 1.17 14.79 -9.93
C PHE A 177 0.23 15.94 -10.31
N GLY A 178 0.76 16.92 -11.00
CA GLY A 178 -0.04 18.00 -11.57
C GLY A 178 -1.09 17.46 -12.57
N LYS A 179 -2.25 18.10 -12.65
CA LYS A 179 -3.37 17.66 -13.51
C LYS A 179 -2.97 17.53 -14.99
N GLU A 180 -2.17 18.47 -15.48
CA GLU A 180 -1.70 18.48 -16.87
C GLU A 180 -0.78 17.29 -17.19
N PHE A 181 0.12 16.96 -16.27
CA PHE A 181 0.99 15.79 -16.42
C PHE A 181 0.20 14.48 -16.36
N THR A 182 -0.74 14.35 -15.43
CA THR A 182 -1.59 13.16 -15.33
C THR A 182 -2.37 12.93 -16.61
N GLN A 183 -2.99 13.98 -17.20
CA GLN A 183 -3.70 13.89 -18.47
C GLN A 183 -2.78 13.50 -19.64
N ALA A 184 -1.57 14.04 -19.68
CA ALA A 184 -0.60 13.70 -20.72
C ALA A 184 -0.14 12.23 -20.64
N VAL A 185 0.11 11.72 -19.42
CA VAL A 185 0.48 10.32 -19.17
C VAL A 185 -0.68 9.38 -19.51
N GLU A 186 -1.91 9.73 -19.12
CA GLU A 186 -3.11 8.97 -19.48
C GLU A 186 -3.29 8.91 -21.00
N ALA A 187 -3.17 10.03 -21.69
CA ALA A 187 -3.26 10.07 -23.15
C ALA A 187 -2.17 9.23 -23.83
N LYS A 188 -0.93 9.28 -23.32
CA LYS A 188 0.17 8.44 -23.79
C LYS A 188 -0.13 6.96 -23.60
N GLN A 189 -0.62 6.56 -22.41
CA GLN A 189 -0.97 5.17 -22.13
C GLN A 189 -2.12 4.66 -22.99
N VAL A 190 -3.16 5.47 -23.20
CA VAL A 190 -4.27 5.12 -24.10
C VAL A 190 -3.74 4.91 -25.52
N ALA A 191 -2.92 5.83 -26.02
CA ALA A 191 -2.35 5.71 -27.36
C ALA A 191 -1.45 4.46 -27.51
N GLN A 192 -0.66 4.12 -26.49
CA GLN A 192 0.14 2.91 -26.47
C GLN A 192 -0.74 1.65 -26.49
N GLN A 193 -1.77 1.62 -25.65
CA GLN A 193 -2.71 0.50 -25.58
C GLN A 193 -3.47 0.31 -26.89
N ASP A 194 -3.88 1.40 -27.54
CA ASP A 194 -4.51 1.35 -28.85
C ASP A 194 -3.57 0.82 -29.94
N ALA A 195 -2.30 1.22 -29.89
CA ALA A 195 -1.28 0.71 -30.82
C ALA A 195 -1.04 -0.80 -30.61
N GLU A 196 -0.95 -1.26 -29.37
CA GLU A 196 -0.83 -2.70 -29.05
C GLU A 196 -2.07 -3.48 -29.49
N ARG A 197 -3.25 -2.93 -29.22
CA ARG A 197 -4.53 -3.53 -29.67
C ARG A 197 -4.57 -3.66 -31.18
N ALA A 198 -4.15 -2.63 -31.91
CA ALA A 198 -4.09 -2.67 -33.37
C ALA A 198 -3.14 -3.78 -33.87
N ARG A 199 -1.97 -3.96 -33.23
CA ARG A 199 -1.04 -5.06 -33.54
C ARG A 199 -1.69 -6.42 -33.34
N PHE A 200 -2.37 -6.64 -32.22
CA PHE A 200 -3.07 -7.91 -31.95
C PHE A 200 -4.24 -8.15 -32.93
N ILE A 201 -4.94 -7.11 -33.38
CA ILE A 201 -5.97 -7.24 -34.40
C ILE A 201 -5.37 -7.70 -35.73
N VAL A 202 -4.25 -7.11 -36.14
CA VAL A 202 -3.53 -7.53 -37.36
C VAL A 202 -3.04 -8.97 -37.25
N GLU A 203 -2.40 -9.32 -36.15
CA GLU A 203 -1.93 -10.69 -35.92
C GLU A 203 -3.07 -11.71 -35.93
N LYS A 204 -4.19 -11.38 -35.26
CA LYS A 204 -5.40 -12.19 -35.31
C LYS A 204 -5.93 -12.39 -36.71
N ALA A 205 -5.99 -11.32 -37.54
CA ALA A 205 -6.43 -11.37 -38.89
C ALA A 205 -5.49 -12.22 -39.80
N GLU A 206 -4.18 -12.14 -39.56
CA GLU A 206 -3.19 -12.99 -40.22
C GLU A 206 -3.35 -14.48 -39.85
N GLN A 207 -3.58 -14.77 -38.60
CA GLN A 207 -3.82 -16.14 -38.12
C GLN A 207 -5.14 -16.69 -38.66
N GLN A 208 -6.19 -15.87 -38.72
CA GLN A 208 -7.46 -16.27 -39.34
C GLN A 208 -7.29 -16.56 -40.84
N LYS A 209 -6.55 -15.71 -41.55
CA LYS A 209 -6.21 -15.96 -42.96
C LYS A 209 -5.47 -17.28 -43.14
N LYS A 210 -4.44 -17.56 -42.33
CA LYS A 210 -3.68 -18.82 -42.35
C LYS A 210 -4.60 -20.01 -42.06
N ALA A 211 -5.44 -19.92 -41.04
CA ALA A 211 -6.42 -20.97 -40.71
C ALA A 211 -7.38 -21.23 -41.85
N SER A 212 -7.92 -20.18 -42.48
CA SER A 212 -8.81 -20.29 -43.63
C SER A 212 -8.15 -20.96 -44.84
N VAL A 213 -6.89 -20.60 -45.13
CA VAL A 213 -6.10 -21.25 -46.20
C VAL A 213 -5.86 -22.74 -45.90
N ILE A 214 -5.44 -23.07 -44.67
CA ILE A 214 -5.19 -24.46 -44.23
C ILE A 214 -6.49 -25.28 -44.31
N THR A 215 -7.61 -24.70 -43.90
CA THR A 215 -8.93 -25.37 -43.99
C THR A 215 -9.29 -25.63 -45.46
N ALA A 216 -9.14 -24.65 -46.33
CA ALA A 216 -9.45 -24.80 -47.74
C ALA A 216 -8.52 -25.83 -48.43
N GLU A 217 -7.24 -25.83 -48.07
CA GLU A 217 -6.31 -26.89 -48.56
C GLU A 217 -6.69 -28.28 -48.04
N GLY A 218 -7.11 -28.36 -46.77
CA GLY A 218 -7.61 -29.58 -46.15
C GLY A 218 -8.84 -30.11 -46.86
N ASP A 219 -9.81 -29.24 -47.10
CA ASP A 219 -11.07 -29.56 -47.84
C ASP A 219 -10.80 -29.99 -49.28
N SER A 220 -9.86 -29.29 -49.97
CA SER A 220 -9.45 -29.68 -51.31
C SER A 220 -8.81 -31.08 -51.34
N LYS A 221 -7.89 -31.39 -50.39
CA LYS A 221 -7.28 -32.71 -50.27
C LYS A 221 -8.30 -33.76 -49.94
N ALA A 222 -9.21 -33.49 -49.00
CA ALA A 222 -10.30 -34.37 -48.65
C ALA A 222 -11.21 -34.68 -49.87
N ALA A 223 -11.56 -33.67 -50.64
CA ALA A 223 -12.34 -33.85 -51.86
C ALA A 223 -11.60 -34.70 -52.90
N LEU A 224 -10.30 -34.52 -53.09
CA LEU A 224 -9.47 -35.37 -53.98
C LEU A 224 -9.42 -36.83 -53.51
N LEU A 225 -9.24 -37.06 -52.23
CA LEU A 225 -9.20 -38.41 -51.64
C LEU A 225 -10.56 -39.09 -51.79
N ILE A 226 -11.65 -38.36 -51.59
CA ILE A 226 -13.02 -38.90 -51.76
C ILE A 226 -13.27 -39.21 -53.25
N SER A 227 -12.82 -38.32 -54.18
CA SER A 227 -12.93 -38.58 -55.61
C SER A 227 -12.16 -39.84 -56.03
N GLN A 228 -10.96 -40.03 -55.58
CA GLN A 228 -10.15 -41.21 -55.83
C GLN A 228 -10.80 -42.49 -55.27
N ALA A 229 -11.29 -42.42 -54.04
CA ALA A 229 -12.00 -43.53 -53.41
C ALA A 229 -13.32 -43.89 -54.14
N LEU A 230 -14.00 -42.90 -54.73
CA LEU A 230 -15.21 -43.14 -55.53
C LEU A 230 -14.88 -43.82 -56.86
N GLU A 231 -13.76 -43.42 -57.50
CA GLU A 231 -13.29 -44.08 -58.73
C GLU A 231 -12.92 -45.55 -58.50
N GLU A 232 -12.31 -45.87 -57.38
CA GLU A 232 -11.90 -47.23 -57.03
C GLU A 232 -13.08 -48.11 -56.55
N ALA A 233 -14.02 -47.55 -55.79
CA ALA A 233 -15.11 -48.31 -55.13
C ALA A 233 -16.42 -48.34 -55.97
N GLY A 234 -16.55 -47.51 -57.00
CA GLY A 234 -17.76 -47.41 -57.83
C GLY A 234 -19.01 -46.90 -57.08
N ASP A 235 -20.19 -47.14 -57.61
CA ASP A 235 -21.49 -46.65 -57.10
C ASP A 235 -21.85 -47.16 -55.69
N GLY A 236 -21.22 -48.26 -55.22
CA GLY A 236 -21.53 -48.90 -53.95
C GLY A 236 -21.19 -48.00 -52.73
N LEU A 237 -20.18 -47.14 -52.81
CA LEU A 237 -19.79 -46.20 -51.74
C LEU A 237 -20.84 -45.06 -51.61
N VAL A 238 -21.44 -44.63 -52.71
CA VAL A 238 -22.50 -43.61 -52.67
C VAL A 238 -23.77 -44.14 -52.02
N GLU A 239 -24.11 -45.39 -52.26
CA GLU A 239 -25.27 -46.05 -51.62
C GLU A 239 -25.06 -46.24 -50.13
N LEU A 240 -23.84 -46.64 -49.72
CA LEU A 240 -23.47 -46.80 -48.31
C LEU A 240 -23.54 -45.45 -47.58
N ARG A 241 -23.04 -44.39 -48.14
CA ARG A 241 -23.15 -43.04 -47.56
C ARG A 241 -24.57 -42.50 -47.50
N LYS A 242 -25.45 -42.86 -48.46
CA LYS A 242 -26.89 -42.54 -48.38
C LYS A 242 -27.56 -43.25 -47.21
N ILE A 243 -27.18 -44.51 -46.96
CA ILE A 243 -27.73 -45.29 -45.85
C ILE A 243 -27.23 -44.73 -44.48
N GLU A 244 -25.92 -44.42 -44.36
CA GLU A 244 -25.37 -43.76 -43.16
C GLU A 244 -26.04 -42.41 -42.89
N ALA A 245 -26.19 -41.58 -43.90
CA ALA A 245 -26.87 -40.31 -43.75
C ALA A 245 -28.36 -40.44 -43.38
N ALA A 246 -29.05 -41.48 -43.92
CA ALA A 246 -30.42 -41.76 -43.53
C ALA A 246 -30.50 -42.25 -42.05
N GLU A 247 -29.53 -43.03 -41.60
CA GLU A 247 -29.45 -43.49 -40.22
C GLU A 247 -29.19 -42.31 -39.27
N ASP A 248 -28.25 -41.42 -39.60
CA ASP A 248 -27.98 -40.23 -38.79
C ASP A 248 -29.20 -39.30 -38.72
N ILE A 249 -29.89 -39.08 -39.81
CA ILE A 249 -31.13 -38.31 -39.86
C ILE A 249 -32.21 -38.99 -39.01
N ALA A 250 -32.36 -40.28 -39.09
CA ALA A 250 -33.34 -41.06 -38.31
C ALA A 250 -33.00 -40.96 -36.78
N MET A 251 -31.69 -41.02 -36.40
CA MET A 251 -31.26 -40.82 -35.04
C MET A 251 -31.54 -39.41 -34.53
N GLN A 252 -31.27 -38.37 -35.33
CA GLN A 252 -31.57 -37.01 -34.95
C GLN A 252 -33.07 -36.75 -34.84
N LEU A 253 -33.87 -37.31 -35.75
CA LEU A 253 -35.34 -37.24 -35.71
C LEU A 253 -35.90 -37.98 -34.47
N SER A 254 -35.33 -39.11 -34.09
CA SER A 254 -35.75 -39.86 -32.89
C SER A 254 -35.51 -39.10 -31.58
N ARG A 255 -34.53 -38.19 -31.55
CA ARG A 255 -34.20 -37.34 -30.40
C ARG A 255 -34.95 -36.03 -30.40
N SER A 256 -35.50 -35.55 -31.53
CA SER A 256 -36.22 -34.31 -31.62
C SER A 256 -37.68 -34.46 -31.19
N ARG A 257 -38.14 -33.52 -30.34
CA ARG A 257 -39.52 -33.56 -29.78
C ARG A 257 -40.58 -33.08 -30.76
N ASN A 258 -40.22 -32.38 -31.84
CA ASN A 258 -41.13 -31.83 -32.83
C ASN A 258 -40.66 -32.26 -34.23
N VAL A 259 -41.27 -33.30 -34.77
CA VAL A 259 -41.03 -33.75 -36.13
C VAL A 259 -42.28 -33.46 -36.97
N ILE A 260 -42.14 -32.69 -38.03
CA ILE A 260 -43.20 -32.41 -39.01
C ILE A 260 -42.81 -33.09 -40.32
N TYR A 261 -43.65 -34.01 -40.81
CA TYR A 261 -43.50 -34.68 -42.11
C TYR A 261 -44.12 -33.80 -43.20
N LEU A 262 -43.32 -33.35 -44.12
CA LEU A 262 -43.79 -32.60 -45.32
C LEU A 262 -43.96 -33.59 -46.48
N PRO A 263 -45.11 -33.63 -47.14
CA PRO A 263 -45.30 -34.48 -48.33
C PRO A 263 -44.49 -33.89 -49.48
N SER A 264 -43.74 -34.76 -50.16
CA SER A 264 -42.95 -34.38 -51.35
C SER A 264 -43.87 -33.89 -52.48
N GLY A 265 -43.83 -32.57 -52.73
CA GLY A 265 -44.51 -32.01 -53.90
C GLY A 265 -45.44 -30.81 -53.68
N GLN A 266 -45.59 -30.28 -52.47
CA GLN A 266 -46.31 -29.03 -52.21
C GLN A 266 -45.42 -27.97 -51.61
N PRO A 267 -45.47 -26.69 -52.04
CA PRO A 267 -44.75 -25.60 -51.39
C PRO A 267 -45.38 -25.37 -50.02
N ALA A 268 -44.73 -25.83 -48.98
CA ALA A 268 -45.15 -25.57 -47.61
C ALA A 268 -44.65 -24.21 -47.14
N LEU A 269 -45.57 -23.28 -46.90
CA LEU A 269 -45.31 -22.04 -46.18
C LEU A 269 -45.12 -22.40 -44.70
N LEU A 270 -43.85 -22.48 -44.26
CA LEU A 270 -43.49 -22.59 -42.86
C LEU A 270 -43.78 -21.27 -42.16
N GLN A 271 -44.86 -21.16 -41.43
CA GLN A 271 -45.00 -20.14 -40.37
C GLN A 271 -44.17 -20.58 -39.15
N LEU A 272 -43.06 -19.96 -38.96
CA LEU A 272 -42.27 -20.07 -37.73
C LEU A 272 -43.02 -19.29 -36.63
N PRO A 273 -43.38 -19.88 -35.54
CA PRO A 273 -43.88 -19.13 -34.37
C PRO A 273 -42.77 -18.24 -33.85
N SER A 274 -43.06 -16.97 -33.65
CA SER A 274 -42.24 -15.94 -33.05
C SER A 274 -41.95 -16.18 -31.61
#